data_3ceb16ddf1be1e99195aa5d2c8d6ee00
#
_entry.id   3ceb16ddf1be1e99195aa5d2c8d6ee00
#
_cell.length_a   1.000
_cell.length_b   1.000
_cell.length_c   1.000
_cell.angle_alpha   90.00
_cell.angle_beta   90.00
_cell.angle_gamma   90.00
#
_symmetry.space_group_name_H-M   'P 1'
#
loop_
_entity.id
_entity.type
_entity.pdbx_description
1 polymer ?
#
loop_
_entity_poly.entity_id
_entity_poly.type
_entity_poly.pdbx_seq_one_letter_code
_entity_poly.pdbx_strand_id
1 'polypeptide(L)'
;MVALSLTAETESIDSEKWLFDYKLQEYKDNIPNLISRRQFNDRRKKTSGLCEELRKRIAMEMDGGEEQFFVDSKPIEVCRVARGKRCKMGRTGNFSQAPDFGFCASQNTYYFGYKLHALCGLSGVIHSYDLSKASVADLHYMKDVKHTYHDCSIYGDKGYIGADVQLDLFETVHIRLECPYRLNQKDWKPTFIPFAKARKRIETIFSQLTDQFLVIRNYAKITNGLFARIIGKISALTILQYINFINNKPIRIKYALNKFRQQVILTILRLTQSGNG
;
A
#
# COMPACT_ATOMS: atom_id res chain seq x y z
N MET A 1 11.01 10.34 -14.02
CA MET A 1 11.36 9.63 -12.77
C MET A 1 10.19 8.82 -12.23
N VAL A 2 9.08 9.47 -11.89
CA VAL A 2 7.87 8.79 -11.37
C VAL A 2 7.45 7.67 -12.31
N ALA A 3 7.29 7.95 -13.60
CA ALA A 3 6.94 6.97 -14.61
C ALA A 3 7.85 5.72 -14.60
N LEU A 4 9.17 5.92 -14.66
CA LEU A 4 10.13 4.81 -14.65
C LEU A 4 10.02 3.96 -13.36
N SER A 5 9.82 4.62 -12.20
CA SER A 5 9.62 3.94 -10.93
C SER A 5 8.34 3.09 -10.93
N LEU A 6 7.24 3.64 -11.43
CA LEU A 6 5.96 2.96 -11.50
C LEU A 6 5.97 1.81 -12.51
N THR A 7 6.61 2.01 -13.67
CA THR A 7 6.79 0.95 -14.67
C THR A 7 7.55 -0.25 -14.08
N ALA A 8 8.65 0.01 -13.35
CA ALA A 8 9.39 -1.07 -12.71
C ALA A 8 8.52 -1.87 -11.72
N GLU A 9 7.67 -1.21 -10.95
CA GLU A 9 6.77 -1.89 -10.02
C GLU A 9 5.63 -2.64 -10.75
N THR A 10 5.07 -2.08 -11.83
CA THR A 10 4.02 -2.77 -12.62
C THR A 10 4.56 -4.02 -13.30
N GLU A 11 5.85 -4.05 -13.64
CA GLU A 11 6.54 -5.21 -14.23
C GLU A 11 7.07 -6.20 -13.16
N SER A 12 6.73 -5.99 -11.89
CA SER A 12 7.18 -6.81 -10.76
C SER A 12 8.71 -6.89 -10.63
N ILE A 13 9.41 -5.82 -10.99
CA ILE A 13 10.86 -5.75 -10.94
C ILE A 13 11.29 -5.26 -9.56
N ASP A 14 11.78 -6.15 -8.72
CA ASP A 14 12.24 -5.85 -7.37
C ASP A 14 13.73 -5.44 -7.31
N SER A 15 14.53 -5.81 -8.32
CA SER A 15 15.95 -5.52 -8.41
C SER A 15 16.25 -4.31 -9.30
N GLU A 16 16.66 -3.20 -8.71
CA GLU A 16 17.12 -2.03 -9.46
C GLU A 16 18.34 -2.35 -10.35
N LYS A 17 19.20 -3.30 -9.92
CA LYS A 17 20.33 -3.75 -10.73
C LYS A 17 19.82 -4.43 -12.00
N TRP A 18 18.92 -5.38 -11.88
CA TRP A 18 18.35 -6.08 -13.03
C TRP A 18 17.60 -5.12 -13.97
N LEU A 19 16.84 -4.17 -13.40
CA LEU A 19 16.16 -3.12 -14.18
C LEU A 19 17.15 -2.38 -15.10
N PHE A 20 18.28 -1.91 -14.57
CA PHE A 20 19.24 -1.08 -15.31
C PHE A 20 20.15 -1.89 -16.23
N ASP A 21 20.58 -3.08 -15.81
CA ASP A 21 21.54 -3.89 -16.55
C ASP A 21 20.90 -4.67 -17.71
N TYR A 22 19.58 -4.97 -17.60
CA TYR A 22 18.87 -5.80 -18.58
C TYR A 22 17.63 -5.11 -19.15
N LYS A 23 16.62 -4.82 -18.31
CA LYS A 23 15.32 -4.37 -18.82
C LYS A 23 15.37 -3.04 -19.57
N LEU A 24 16.08 -2.06 -19.06
CA LEU A 24 16.17 -0.75 -19.69
C LEU A 24 17.08 -0.76 -20.94
N GLN A 25 17.91 -1.77 -21.11
CA GLN A 25 18.71 -1.91 -22.34
C GLN A 25 17.82 -2.19 -23.56
N GLU A 26 16.67 -2.86 -23.38
CA GLU A 26 15.67 -3.09 -24.43
C GLU A 26 15.09 -1.77 -24.98
N TYR A 27 15.14 -0.69 -24.20
CA TYR A 27 14.54 0.61 -24.51
C TYR A 27 15.59 1.73 -24.62
N LYS A 28 16.86 1.39 -24.81
CA LYS A 28 17.97 2.36 -24.81
C LYS A 28 17.77 3.47 -25.83
N ASP A 29 17.29 3.14 -27.01
CA ASP A 29 17.04 4.11 -28.09
C ASP A 29 15.85 5.03 -27.79
N ASN A 30 14.91 4.57 -26.99
CA ASN A 30 13.74 5.35 -26.58
C ASN A 30 14.02 6.27 -25.37
N ILE A 31 15.13 6.02 -24.64
CA ILE A 31 15.51 6.76 -23.43
C ILE A 31 16.97 7.21 -23.53
N PRO A 32 17.29 8.16 -24.44
CA PRO A 32 18.68 8.56 -24.71
C PRO A 32 19.39 9.17 -23.48
N ASN A 33 18.64 9.81 -22.59
CA ASN A 33 19.16 10.44 -21.37
C ASN A 33 18.86 9.63 -20.10
N LEU A 34 19.03 8.31 -20.16
CA LEU A 34 18.81 7.45 -18.99
C LEU A 34 19.79 7.82 -17.87
N ILE A 35 19.24 8.13 -16.72
CA ILE A 35 20.01 8.42 -15.50
C ILE A 35 20.69 7.16 -14.95
N SER A 36 21.76 7.34 -14.16
CA SER A 36 22.40 6.22 -13.48
C SER A 36 21.48 5.56 -12.43
N ARG A 37 21.73 4.28 -12.13
CA ARG A 37 21.00 3.55 -11.08
C ARG A 37 21.05 4.26 -9.72
N ARG A 38 22.19 4.88 -9.37
CA ARG A 38 22.33 5.65 -8.12
C ARG A 38 21.42 6.88 -8.13
N GLN A 39 21.45 7.64 -9.21
CA GLN A 39 20.54 8.80 -9.35
C GLN A 39 19.07 8.37 -9.33
N PHE A 40 18.73 7.23 -9.93
CA PHE A 40 17.39 6.67 -9.88
C PHE A 40 16.96 6.40 -8.43
N ASN A 41 17.79 5.69 -7.66
CA ASN A 41 17.50 5.36 -6.26
C ASN A 41 17.29 6.63 -5.40
N ASP A 42 18.14 7.63 -5.57
CA ASP A 42 18.06 8.88 -4.80
C ASP A 42 16.86 9.73 -5.20
N ARG A 43 16.58 9.85 -6.50
CA ARG A 43 15.43 10.59 -7.01
C ARG A 43 14.10 9.88 -6.65
N ARG A 44 14.05 8.56 -6.69
CA ARG A 44 12.88 7.78 -6.28
C ARG A 44 12.45 8.11 -4.85
N LYS A 45 13.39 8.18 -3.92
CA LYS A 45 13.11 8.59 -2.54
C LYS A 45 12.59 10.03 -2.44
N LYS A 46 13.15 10.94 -3.21
CA LYS A 46 12.74 12.36 -3.23
C LYS A 46 11.36 12.57 -3.86
N THR A 47 10.98 11.77 -4.85
CA THR A 47 9.71 11.91 -5.57
C THR A 47 8.60 11.02 -5.01
N SER A 48 8.83 10.29 -3.93
CA SER A 48 7.81 9.40 -3.34
C SER A 48 6.56 10.15 -2.88
N GLY A 49 6.68 11.35 -2.31
CA GLY A 49 5.55 12.21 -1.95
C GLY A 49 4.69 12.59 -3.16
N LEU A 50 5.31 12.92 -4.30
CA LEU A 50 4.60 13.20 -5.54
C LEU A 50 3.85 11.95 -6.07
N CYS A 51 4.46 10.77 -5.96
CA CYS A 51 3.78 9.52 -6.31
C CYS A 51 2.52 9.31 -5.47
N GLU A 52 2.61 9.59 -4.17
CA GLU A 52 1.48 9.45 -3.25
C GLU A 52 0.37 10.46 -3.54
N GLU A 53 0.72 11.70 -3.82
CA GLU A 53 -0.27 12.73 -4.21
C GLU A 53 -1.01 12.35 -5.49
N LEU A 54 -0.28 11.92 -6.52
CA LEU A 54 -0.88 11.43 -7.76
C LEU A 54 -1.80 10.22 -7.51
N ARG A 55 -1.35 9.27 -6.70
CA ARG A 55 -2.14 8.09 -6.32
C ARG A 55 -3.46 8.50 -5.66
N LYS A 56 -3.41 9.43 -4.70
CA LYS A 56 -4.61 9.93 -4.00
C LYS A 56 -5.61 10.56 -4.96
N ARG A 57 -5.15 11.40 -5.88
CA ARG A 57 -6.01 12.02 -6.90
C ARG A 57 -6.69 10.96 -7.78
N ILE A 58 -5.93 9.97 -8.25
CA ILE A 58 -6.46 8.86 -9.05
C ILE A 58 -7.47 8.01 -8.25
N ALA A 59 -7.19 7.73 -6.98
CA ALA A 59 -8.11 7.00 -6.12
C ALA A 59 -9.44 7.76 -5.94
N MET A 60 -9.39 9.06 -5.72
CA MET A 60 -10.57 9.92 -5.60
C MET A 60 -11.37 9.99 -6.90
N GLU A 61 -10.73 9.99 -8.06
CA GLU A 61 -11.41 9.96 -9.36
C GLU A 61 -12.17 8.64 -9.59
N MET A 62 -11.59 7.52 -9.15
CA MET A 62 -12.21 6.20 -9.29
C MET A 62 -13.35 5.94 -8.30
N ASP A 63 -13.24 6.49 -7.09
CA ASP A 63 -14.03 6.04 -5.94
C ASP A 63 -14.29 7.15 -4.90
N GLY A 64 -14.35 8.40 -5.35
CA GLY A 64 -14.45 9.59 -4.47
C GLY A 64 -15.80 9.79 -3.78
N GLY A 65 -16.82 9.01 -4.12
CA GLY A 65 -18.13 9.00 -3.46
C GLY A 65 -18.32 7.83 -2.49
N GLU A 66 -17.26 7.07 -2.17
CA GLU A 66 -17.36 5.91 -1.29
C GLU A 66 -17.52 6.32 0.18
N GLU A 67 -18.54 5.78 0.81
CA GLU A 67 -18.84 5.99 2.24
C GLU A 67 -18.61 4.71 3.07
N GLN A 68 -18.22 3.61 2.43
CA GLN A 68 -17.99 2.32 3.08
C GLN A 68 -16.59 1.81 2.81
N PHE A 69 -15.81 1.70 3.86
CA PHE A 69 -14.41 1.32 3.78
C PHE A 69 -14.12 0.04 4.58
N PHE A 70 -13.02 -0.61 4.22
CA PHE A 70 -12.44 -1.72 4.96
C PHE A 70 -11.05 -1.38 5.40
N VAL A 71 -10.73 -1.70 6.64
CA VAL A 71 -9.41 -1.56 7.21
C VAL A 71 -8.85 -2.92 7.61
N ASP A 72 -7.61 -3.14 7.24
CA ASP A 72 -6.85 -4.32 7.65
C ASP A 72 -5.34 -3.99 7.67
N SER A 73 -4.54 -4.85 8.28
CA SER A 73 -3.10 -4.70 8.35
C SER A 73 -2.35 -5.92 7.83
N LYS A 74 -1.18 -5.69 7.23
CA LYS A 74 -0.30 -6.73 6.73
C LYS A 74 1.11 -6.59 7.29
N PRO A 75 1.72 -7.67 7.82
CA PRO A 75 3.12 -7.68 8.21
C PRO A 75 4.06 -7.40 7.02
N ILE A 76 5.01 -6.49 7.24
CA ILE A 76 6.12 -6.18 6.33
C ILE A 76 7.42 -6.51 7.04
N GLU A 77 7.88 -7.72 6.84
CA GLU A 77 9.12 -8.20 7.44
C GLU A 77 10.34 -7.48 6.82
N VAL A 78 11.24 -7.01 7.67
CA VAL A 78 12.49 -6.35 7.26
C VAL A 78 13.66 -7.33 7.22
N CYS A 79 13.71 -8.22 8.18
CA CYS A 79 14.69 -9.30 8.26
C CYS A 79 14.19 -10.41 9.17
N ARG A 80 14.80 -11.58 9.10
CA ARG A 80 14.48 -12.71 9.99
C ARG A 80 14.54 -12.28 11.47
N VAL A 81 13.62 -12.74 12.29
CA VAL A 81 13.47 -12.41 13.72
C VAL A 81 14.80 -12.50 14.46
N ALA A 82 15.58 -13.57 14.25
CA ALA A 82 16.89 -13.76 14.88
C ALA A 82 17.92 -12.65 14.57
N ARG A 83 17.69 -11.86 13.50
CA ARG A 83 18.54 -10.73 13.10
C ARG A 83 17.99 -9.37 13.57
N GLY A 84 16.80 -9.31 14.13
CA GLY A 84 16.11 -8.06 14.49
C GLY A 84 16.97 -7.15 15.37
N LYS A 85 17.53 -7.68 16.43
CA LYS A 85 18.43 -6.94 17.36
C LYS A 85 19.68 -6.36 16.67
N ARG A 86 20.13 -6.93 15.55
CA ARG A 86 21.31 -6.47 14.78
C ARG A 86 20.92 -5.64 13.56
N CYS A 87 19.63 -5.46 13.30
CA CYS A 87 19.16 -4.68 12.17
C CYS A 87 19.60 -3.22 12.29
N LYS A 88 20.20 -2.69 11.23
CA LYS A 88 20.69 -1.29 11.19
C LYS A 88 19.64 -0.31 10.69
N MET A 89 18.53 -0.79 10.17
CA MET A 89 17.43 0.05 9.70
C MET A 89 16.86 0.86 10.87
N GLY A 90 16.72 2.19 10.70
CA GLY A 90 16.22 3.08 11.75
C GLY A 90 17.22 3.47 12.83
N ARG A 91 18.45 2.92 12.83
CA ARG A 91 19.50 3.34 13.79
C ARG A 91 20.15 4.67 13.43
N THR A 92 20.13 5.02 12.15
CA THR A 92 20.60 6.30 11.64
C THR A 92 19.38 7.14 11.27
N GLY A 93 19.09 8.19 12.05
CA GLY A 93 17.95 9.06 11.82
C GLY A 93 16.91 9.01 12.94
N ASN A 94 15.65 9.13 12.59
CA ASN A 94 14.56 9.15 13.55
C ASN A 94 14.26 7.74 14.11
N PHE A 95 14.64 7.47 15.35
CA PHE A 95 14.36 6.20 16.05
C PHE A 95 12.86 5.90 16.19
N SER A 96 11.99 6.93 16.12
CA SER A 96 10.54 6.72 16.15
C SER A 96 10.05 5.85 14.99
N GLN A 97 10.77 5.84 13.87
CA GLN A 97 10.46 5.08 12.66
C GLN A 97 11.26 3.76 12.55
N ALA A 98 11.99 3.35 13.57
CA ALA A 98 12.72 2.07 13.54
C ALA A 98 11.74 0.88 13.51
N PRO A 99 12.07 -0.23 12.79
CA PRO A 99 11.26 -1.45 12.83
C PRO A 99 11.30 -2.08 14.23
N ASP A 100 10.29 -2.89 14.55
CA ASP A 100 10.17 -3.54 15.84
C ASP A 100 9.65 -4.98 15.72
N PHE A 101 9.63 -5.70 16.83
CA PHE A 101 9.05 -7.04 16.90
C PHE A 101 7.54 -6.97 16.96
N GLY A 102 6.86 -7.84 16.22
CA GLY A 102 5.42 -8.00 16.22
C GLY A 102 5.02 -9.46 16.11
N PHE A 103 3.74 -9.72 16.37
CA PHE A 103 3.15 -11.04 16.26
C PHE A 103 2.00 -10.98 15.24
N CYS A 104 2.02 -11.89 14.26
CA CYS A 104 0.95 -12.06 13.29
C CYS A 104 0.04 -13.19 13.75
N ALA A 105 -1.13 -12.87 14.28
CA ALA A 105 -2.06 -13.85 14.82
C ALA A 105 -2.60 -14.82 13.76
N SER A 106 -2.85 -14.34 12.54
CA SER A 106 -3.36 -15.17 11.44
C SER A 106 -2.37 -16.24 10.95
N GLN A 107 -1.06 -15.97 11.09
CA GLN A 107 0.01 -16.91 10.71
C GLN A 107 0.66 -17.59 11.91
N ASN A 108 0.26 -17.23 13.14
CA ASN A 108 0.86 -17.70 14.40
C ASN A 108 2.40 -17.55 14.42
N THR A 109 2.92 -16.43 13.91
CA THR A 109 4.37 -16.20 13.79
C THR A 109 4.79 -14.84 14.31
N TYR A 110 5.98 -14.80 14.92
CA TYR A 110 6.67 -13.54 15.23
C TYR A 110 7.42 -13.05 14.00
N TYR A 111 7.47 -11.74 13.80
CA TYR A 111 8.25 -11.10 12.76
C TYR A 111 8.93 -9.83 13.28
N PHE A 112 9.91 -9.34 12.54
CA PHE A 112 10.60 -8.08 12.83
C PHE A 112 10.45 -7.15 11.64
N GLY A 113 9.77 -6.01 11.84
CA GLY A 113 9.49 -5.08 10.74
C GLY A 113 8.43 -4.04 11.07
N TYR A 114 7.54 -3.87 10.12
CA TYR A 114 6.42 -2.91 10.15
C TYR A 114 5.10 -3.61 9.89
N LYS A 115 4.00 -2.90 10.14
CA LYS A 115 2.66 -3.23 9.64
C LYS A 115 2.27 -2.22 8.57
N LEU A 116 1.82 -2.70 7.44
CA LEU A 116 1.14 -1.90 6.43
C LEU A 116 -0.35 -1.94 6.73
N HIS A 117 -0.90 -0.84 7.22
CA HIS A 117 -2.33 -0.63 7.35
C HIS A 117 -2.87 -0.10 6.03
N ALA A 118 -4.05 -0.52 5.61
CA ALA A 118 -4.72 0.00 4.43
C ALA A 118 -6.21 0.19 4.68
N LEU A 119 -6.74 1.31 4.20
CA LEU A 119 -8.16 1.62 4.12
C LEU A 119 -8.58 1.53 2.65
N CYS A 120 -9.46 0.60 2.33
CA CYS A 120 -9.92 0.32 0.97
C CYS A 120 -11.41 0.56 0.84
N GLY A 121 -11.86 1.15 -0.28
CA GLY A 121 -13.28 1.20 -0.65
C GLY A 121 -13.84 -0.17 -1.05
N LEU A 122 -15.14 -0.25 -1.27
CA LEU A 122 -15.84 -1.47 -1.72
C LEU A 122 -15.33 -1.97 -3.07
N SER A 123 -14.90 -1.07 -3.93
CA SER A 123 -14.28 -1.36 -5.23
C SER A 123 -12.95 -2.11 -5.09
N GLY A 124 -12.25 -1.95 -3.96
CA GLY A 124 -10.89 -2.42 -3.70
C GLY A 124 -9.82 -1.40 -4.07
N VAL A 125 -10.19 -0.13 -4.22
CA VAL A 125 -9.23 0.97 -4.34
C VAL A 125 -8.68 1.30 -2.95
N ILE A 126 -7.36 1.42 -2.82
CA ILE A 126 -6.73 1.86 -1.58
C ILE A 126 -6.84 3.38 -1.50
N HIS A 127 -7.61 3.88 -0.53
CA HIS A 127 -7.77 5.31 -0.27
C HIS A 127 -6.68 5.87 0.62
N SER A 128 -6.40 5.18 1.73
CA SER A 128 -5.37 5.56 2.69
C SER A 128 -4.56 4.35 3.13
N TYR A 129 -3.33 4.58 3.53
CA TYR A 129 -2.49 3.57 4.15
C TYR A 129 -1.42 4.24 5.03
N ASP A 130 -0.90 3.46 5.98
CA ASP A 130 0.22 3.86 6.82
C ASP A 130 1.14 2.67 7.13
N LEU A 131 2.36 2.99 7.55
CA LEU A 131 3.37 2.03 7.99
C LEU A 131 3.73 2.29 9.45
N SER A 132 3.14 1.53 10.34
CA SER A 132 3.49 1.52 11.76
C SER A 132 4.57 0.50 12.10
N LYS A 133 5.24 0.66 13.26
CA LYS A 133 6.09 -0.38 13.82
C LYS A 133 5.27 -1.65 14.09
N ALA A 134 5.88 -2.82 13.95
CA ALA A 134 5.18 -4.09 14.18
C ALA A 134 4.59 -4.24 15.59
N SER A 135 5.15 -3.58 16.60
CA SER A 135 4.66 -3.57 17.99
C SER A 135 3.43 -2.70 18.23
N VAL A 136 3.11 -1.78 17.33
CA VAL A 136 1.96 -0.86 17.49
C VAL A 136 0.66 -1.62 17.23
N ALA A 137 -0.36 -1.41 18.07
CA ALA A 137 -1.68 -2.04 17.89
C ALA A 137 -2.39 -1.46 16.65
N ASP A 138 -3.14 -2.30 15.93
CA ASP A 138 -3.80 -1.92 14.68
C ASP A 138 -4.78 -0.76 14.85
N LEU A 139 -5.45 -0.71 15.99
CA LEU A 139 -6.39 0.34 16.37
C LEU A 139 -5.77 1.77 16.33
N HIS A 140 -4.46 1.90 16.52
CA HIS A 140 -3.80 3.21 16.47
C HIS A 140 -3.91 3.90 15.11
N TYR A 141 -3.99 3.14 14.01
CA TYR A 141 -4.19 3.69 12.68
C TYR A 141 -5.51 4.46 12.53
N MET A 142 -6.53 4.13 13.32
CA MET A 142 -7.81 4.85 13.31
C MET A 142 -7.68 6.31 13.75
N LYS A 143 -6.64 6.66 14.53
CA LYS A 143 -6.35 8.04 14.90
C LYS A 143 -5.93 8.88 13.69
N ASP A 144 -5.17 8.29 12.76
CA ASP A 144 -4.76 8.96 11.54
C ASP A 144 -5.93 9.08 10.56
N VAL A 145 -6.75 8.03 10.45
CA VAL A 145 -7.97 8.01 9.64
C VAL A 145 -8.94 9.11 10.07
N LYS A 146 -9.11 9.33 11.37
CA LYS A 146 -9.96 10.39 11.95
C LYS A 146 -9.66 11.79 11.41
N HIS A 147 -8.41 12.08 11.07
CA HIS A 147 -8.01 13.41 10.57
C HIS A 147 -8.40 13.66 9.10
N THR A 148 -8.77 12.60 8.37
CA THR A 148 -8.97 12.70 6.91
C THR A 148 -10.39 12.31 6.50
N TYR A 149 -11.05 11.42 7.27
CA TYR A 149 -12.36 10.86 6.94
C TYR A 149 -13.41 11.28 7.95
N HIS A 150 -14.64 11.40 7.47
CA HIS A 150 -15.83 11.72 8.26
C HIS A 150 -17.09 11.12 7.58
N ASP A 151 -18.19 11.02 8.31
CA ASP A 151 -19.51 10.60 7.81
C ASP A 151 -19.50 9.29 7.01
N CYS A 152 -18.75 8.28 7.50
CA CYS A 152 -18.58 7.01 6.80
C CYS A 152 -18.62 5.80 7.73
N SER A 153 -18.73 4.61 7.13
CA SER A 153 -18.67 3.33 7.84
C SER A 153 -17.35 2.63 7.50
N ILE A 154 -16.61 2.20 8.53
CA ILE A 154 -15.36 1.47 8.38
C ILE A 154 -15.51 0.09 9.01
N TYR A 155 -15.21 -0.94 8.24
CA TYR A 155 -15.26 -2.34 8.68
C TYR A 155 -13.84 -2.84 8.95
N GLY A 156 -13.56 -3.21 10.20
CA GLY A 156 -12.26 -3.72 10.63
C GLY A 156 -12.36 -5.15 11.19
N ASP A 157 -11.23 -5.83 11.32
CA ASP A 157 -11.17 -7.11 12.02
C ASP A 157 -11.16 -6.93 13.54
N LYS A 158 -11.01 -8.04 14.29
CA LYS A 158 -10.99 -8.01 15.77
C LYS A 158 -9.81 -7.24 16.37
N GLY A 159 -8.79 -6.93 15.58
CA GLY A 159 -7.64 -6.10 15.97
C GLY A 159 -7.99 -4.62 16.12
N TYR A 160 -9.12 -4.18 15.54
CA TYR A 160 -9.63 -2.83 15.60
C TYR A 160 -10.71 -2.61 16.66
N ILE A 161 -10.98 -3.59 17.53
CA ILE A 161 -11.95 -3.44 18.62
C ILE A 161 -11.35 -2.55 19.72
N GLY A 162 -12.04 -1.46 20.04
CA GLY A 162 -11.73 -0.58 21.16
C GLY A 162 -12.85 0.41 21.41
N ALA A 163 -13.61 0.19 22.50
CA ALA A 163 -14.83 0.94 22.80
C ALA A 163 -14.60 2.47 22.82
N ASP A 164 -13.54 2.92 23.49
CA ASP A 164 -13.23 4.35 23.62
C ASP A 164 -12.91 4.98 22.26
N VAL A 165 -12.16 4.27 21.40
CA VAL A 165 -11.81 4.77 20.06
C VAL A 165 -13.02 4.73 19.12
N GLN A 166 -13.87 3.69 19.22
CA GLN A 166 -15.11 3.59 18.44
C GLN A 166 -16.09 4.72 18.80
N LEU A 167 -16.23 5.02 20.08
CA LEU A 167 -17.05 6.12 20.57
C LEU A 167 -16.51 7.48 20.11
N ASP A 168 -15.20 7.72 20.30
CA ASP A 168 -14.55 8.96 19.88
C ASP A 168 -14.69 9.20 18.37
N LEU A 169 -14.51 8.18 17.54
CA LEU A 169 -14.70 8.26 16.07
C LEU A 169 -16.16 8.62 15.72
N PHE A 170 -17.12 8.02 16.41
CA PHE A 170 -18.52 8.29 16.15
C PHE A 170 -18.93 9.71 16.58
N GLU A 171 -18.57 10.12 17.79
CA GLU A 171 -18.99 11.40 18.35
C GLU A 171 -18.31 12.61 17.68
N THR A 172 -17.06 12.45 17.22
CA THR A 172 -16.29 13.60 16.74
C THR A 172 -16.28 13.77 15.22
N VAL A 173 -16.36 12.67 14.46
CA VAL A 173 -16.25 12.69 12.99
C VAL A 173 -17.29 11.81 12.30
N HIS A 174 -18.28 11.30 13.03
CA HIS A 174 -19.36 10.44 12.55
C HIS A 174 -18.88 9.20 11.78
N ILE A 175 -17.71 8.67 12.16
CA ILE A 175 -17.22 7.41 11.63
C ILE A 175 -17.77 6.25 12.45
N ARG A 176 -18.51 5.35 11.79
CA ARG A 176 -18.97 4.10 12.39
C ARG A 176 -17.95 3.00 12.16
N LEU A 177 -17.13 2.70 13.17
CA LEU A 177 -16.17 1.58 13.12
C LEU A 177 -16.86 0.28 13.55
N GLU A 178 -17.08 -0.62 12.59
CA GLU A 178 -17.77 -1.91 12.77
C GLU A 178 -16.74 -3.05 12.80
N CYS A 179 -16.71 -3.79 13.91
CA CYS A 179 -15.83 -4.94 14.10
C CYS A 179 -16.63 -6.17 14.52
N PRO A 180 -16.22 -7.39 14.12
CA PRO A 180 -16.91 -8.61 14.55
C PRO A 180 -16.76 -8.81 16.05
N TYR A 181 -17.84 -9.18 16.71
CA TYR A 181 -17.82 -9.48 18.13
C TYR A 181 -16.92 -10.68 18.46
N ARG A 182 -16.29 -10.64 19.63
CA ARG A 182 -15.57 -11.80 20.17
C ARG A 182 -16.61 -12.78 20.75
N LEU A 183 -16.38 -14.09 20.63
CA LEU A 183 -17.28 -15.14 21.13
C LEU A 183 -17.59 -15.02 22.63
N ASN A 184 -16.66 -14.46 23.40
CA ASN A 184 -16.80 -14.24 24.84
C ASN A 184 -17.37 -12.86 25.20
N GLN A 185 -17.83 -12.08 24.24
CA GLN A 185 -18.49 -10.79 24.50
C GLN A 185 -19.95 -11.02 24.93
N LYS A 186 -20.40 -10.30 25.96
CA LYS A 186 -21.78 -10.45 26.51
C LYS A 186 -22.88 -10.19 25.47
N ASP A 187 -22.63 -9.26 24.54
CA ASP A 187 -23.57 -8.82 23.51
C ASP A 187 -23.18 -9.36 22.11
N TRP A 188 -22.76 -10.62 22.06
CA TRP A 188 -22.36 -11.25 20.79
C TRP A 188 -23.52 -11.20 19.78
N LYS A 189 -23.22 -10.74 18.58
CA LYS A 189 -24.10 -10.74 17.41
C LYS A 189 -23.43 -11.47 16.25
N PRO A 190 -24.20 -12.14 15.38
CA PRO A 190 -23.63 -12.80 14.20
C PRO A 190 -22.96 -11.79 13.27
N THR A 191 -21.95 -12.25 12.55
CA THR A 191 -21.21 -11.43 11.59
C THR A 191 -22.11 -10.98 10.44
N PHE A 192 -22.11 -9.71 10.14
CA PHE A 192 -22.90 -9.13 9.06
C PHE A 192 -22.35 -9.53 7.67
N ILE A 193 -23.22 -9.91 6.73
CA ILE A 193 -22.83 -10.42 5.39
C ILE A 193 -21.96 -9.46 4.59
N PRO A 194 -22.22 -8.14 4.55
CA PRO A 194 -21.32 -7.17 3.91
C PRO A 194 -19.90 -7.22 4.43
N PHE A 195 -19.70 -7.42 5.74
CA PHE A 195 -18.38 -7.56 6.34
C PHE A 195 -17.58 -8.74 5.75
N ALA A 196 -18.20 -9.89 5.52
CA ALA A 196 -17.50 -11.04 4.93
C ALA A 196 -17.05 -10.79 3.49
N LYS A 197 -17.87 -10.15 2.67
CA LYS A 197 -17.52 -9.76 1.29
C LYS A 197 -16.37 -8.76 1.25
N ALA A 198 -16.40 -7.85 2.13
CA ALA A 198 -15.48 -6.79 2.35
C ALA A 198 -14.10 -7.27 2.74
N ARG A 199 -14.03 -8.09 3.78
CA ARG A 199 -12.81 -8.72 4.24
C ARG A 199 -12.14 -9.50 3.10
N LYS A 200 -12.89 -10.27 2.34
CA LYS A 200 -12.36 -10.97 1.16
C LYS A 200 -11.75 -10.02 0.13
N ARG A 201 -12.27 -8.80 0.00
CA ARG A 201 -11.75 -7.81 -0.94
C ARG A 201 -10.38 -7.30 -0.49
N ILE A 202 -10.23 -6.86 0.77
CA ILE A 202 -8.94 -6.36 1.26
C ILE A 202 -7.87 -7.47 1.32
N GLU A 203 -8.25 -8.70 1.67
CA GLU A 203 -7.37 -9.87 1.60
C GLU A 203 -6.86 -10.10 0.16
N THR A 204 -7.74 -9.93 -0.84
CA THR A 204 -7.35 -10.01 -2.26
C THR A 204 -6.34 -8.91 -2.64
N ILE A 205 -6.53 -7.69 -2.18
CA ILE A 205 -5.61 -6.56 -2.42
C ILE A 205 -4.25 -6.85 -1.80
N PHE A 206 -4.21 -7.33 -0.56
CA PHE A 206 -2.95 -7.70 0.09
C PHE A 206 -2.25 -8.89 -0.58
N SER A 207 -3.01 -9.87 -1.10
CA SER A 207 -2.45 -10.94 -1.92
C SER A 207 -1.82 -10.39 -3.21
N GLN A 208 -2.52 -9.50 -3.91
CA GLN A 208 -1.99 -8.84 -5.11
C GLN A 208 -0.72 -8.04 -4.82
N LEU A 209 -0.69 -7.25 -3.73
CA LEU A 209 0.51 -6.53 -3.32
C LEU A 209 1.68 -7.49 -3.01
N THR A 210 1.39 -8.67 -2.48
CA THR A 210 2.39 -9.68 -2.16
C THR A 210 2.92 -10.40 -3.39
N ASP A 211 2.01 -10.91 -4.23
CA ASP A 211 2.35 -11.85 -5.30
C ASP A 211 2.77 -11.14 -6.59
N GLN A 212 2.12 -10.01 -6.90
CA GLN A 212 2.38 -9.25 -8.13
C GLN A 212 3.37 -8.12 -7.91
N PHE A 213 3.22 -7.36 -6.82
CA PHE A 213 4.08 -6.22 -6.54
C PHE A 213 5.23 -6.54 -5.57
N LEU A 214 5.31 -7.78 -5.08
CA LEU A 214 6.40 -8.26 -4.22
C LEU A 214 6.64 -7.36 -3.00
N VAL A 215 5.55 -6.88 -2.35
CA VAL A 215 5.63 -5.90 -1.25
C VAL A 215 6.45 -6.40 -0.06
N ILE A 216 6.47 -7.72 0.17
CA ILE A 216 7.27 -8.35 1.23
C ILE A 216 8.74 -8.57 0.83
N ARG A 217 9.09 -8.52 -0.47
CA ARG A 217 10.48 -8.60 -0.94
C ARG A 217 11.11 -7.22 -0.89
N ASN A 218 11.82 -6.95 0.18
CA ASN A 218 12.37 -5.64 0.40
C ASN A 218 13.88 -5.70 0.67
N TYR A 219 14.65 -5.07 -0.21
CA TYR A 219 16.09 -4.95 -0.11
C TYR A 219 16.56 -3.58 0.38
N ALA A 220 15.64 -2.74 0.87
CA ALA A 220 16.00 -1.42 1.39
C ALA A 220 16.91 -1.53 2.61
N LYS A 221 17.91 -0.68 2.68
CA LYS A 221 18.86 -0.61 3.80
C LYS A 221 18.47 0.44 4.84
N ILE A 222 17.59 1.36 4.47
CA ILE A 222 17.13 2.48 5.30
C ILE A 222 15.60 2.60 5.22
N THR A 223 14.98 3.12 6.28
CA THR A 223 13.54 3.28 6.43
C THR A 223 12.91 4.07 5.28
N ASN A 224 13.48 5.23 4.90
CA ASN A 224 12.96 6.03 3.78
C ASN A 224 12.99 5.27 2.44
N GLY A 225 13.99 4.41 2.23
CA GLY A 225 14.07 3.56 1.05
C GLY A 225 12.96 2.48 1.04
N LEU A 226 12.62 1.94 2.20
CA LEU A 226 11.51 1.02 2.37
C LEU A 226 10.18 1.71 2.04
N PHE A 227 9.92 2.86 2.66
CA PHE A 227 8.68 3.62 2.47
C PHE A 227 8.50 4.03 1.01
N ALA A 228 9.54 4.57 0.36
CA ALA A 228 9.48 4.92 -1.06
C ALA A 228 9.16 3.72 -1.97
N ARG A 229 9.63 2.52 -1.64
CA ARG A 229 9.29 1.29 -2.38
C ARG A 229 7.84 0.88 -2.16
N ILE A 230 7.33 0.95 -0.94
CA ILE A 230 5.93 0.61 -0.63
C ILE A 230 4.98 1.60 -1.31
N ILE A 231 5.26 2.90 -1.24
CA ILE A 231 4.52 3.94 -1.96
C ILE A 231 4.48 3.61 -3.46
N GLY A 232 5.63 3.31 -4.07
CA GLY A 232 5.70 2.94 -5.48
C GLY A 232 4.82 1.73 -5.85
N LYS A 233 4.81 0.69 -5.02
CA LYS A 233 4.02 -0.53 -5.24
C LYS A 233 2.52 -0.28 -5.14
N ILE A 234 2.09 0.46 -4.12
CA ILE A 234 0.68 0.83 -3.96
C ILE A 234 0.24 1.76 -5.09
N SER A 235 1.08 2.73 -5.48
CA SER A 235 0.79 3.62 -6.61
C SER A 235 0.69 2.86 -7.93
N ALA A 236 1.55 1.87 -8.16
CA ALA A 236 1.49 1.02 -9.36
C ALA A 236 0.20 0.19 -9.39
N LEU A 237 -0.22 -0.38 -8.26
CA LEU A 237 -1.52 -1.05 -8.11
C LEU A 237 -2.66 -0.11 -8.50
N THR A 238 -2.69 1.09 -7.93
CA THR A 238 -3.75 2.09 -8.18
C THR A 238 -3.79 2.51 -9.66
N ILE A 239 -2.63 2.70 -10.30
CA ILE A 239 -2.57 3.04 -11.74
C ILE A 239 -3.11 1.90 -12.61
N LEU A 240 -2.81 0.64 -12.32
CA LEU A 240 -3.37 -0.48 -13.06
C LEU A 240 -4.89 -0.58 -12.87
N GLN A 241 -5.39 -0.30 -11.68
CA GLN A 241 -6.83 -0.18 -11.41
C GLN A 241 -7.45 0.96 -12.24
N TYR A 242 -6.80 2.11 -12.30
CA TYR A 242 -7.24 3.25 -13.08
C TYR A 242 -7.27 2.98 -14.59
N ILE A 243 -6.26 2.29 -15.12
CA ILE A 243 -6.25 1.87 -16.52
C ILE A 243 -7.45 0.97 -16.85
N ASN A 244 -7.83 0.08 -15.94
CA ASN A 244 -9.04 -0.71 -16.10
C ASN A 244 -10.30 0.17 -16.05
N PHE A 245 -10.35 1.11 -15.10
CA PHE A 245 -11.46 2.04 -14.92
C PHE A 245 -11.75 2.86 -16.18
N ILE A 246 -10.75 3.55 -16.73
CA ILE A 246 -10.91 4.37 -17.95
C ILE A 246 -11.24 3.55 -19.21
N ASN A 247 -10.96 2.24 -19.18
CA ASN A 247 -11.32 1.31 -20.27
C ASN A 247 -12.63 0.56 -20.00
N ASN A 248 -13.45 1.01 -19.04
CA ASN A 248 -14.71 0.38 -18.64
C ASN A 248 -14.59 -1.11 -18.31
N LYS A 249 -13.48 -1.51 -17.68
CA LYS A 249 -13.22 -2.88 -17.22
C LYS A 249 -13.35 -2.96 -15.72
N PRO A 250 -13.64 -4.16 -15.18
CA PRO A 250 -13.59 -4.36 -13.73
C PRO A 250 -12.24 -3.92 -13.17
N ILE A 251 -12.23 -3.19 -12.07
CA ILE A 251 -11.04 -2.63 -11.42
C ILE A 251 -10.02 -3.71 -10.96
N ARG A 252 -10.33 -4.98 -11.20
CA ARG A 252 -9.46 -6.12 -10.88
C ARG A 252 -8.24 -6.15 -11.80
N ILE A 253 -7.03 -6.15 -11.21
CA ILE A 253 -5.76 -6.07 -11.94
C ILE A 253 -5.53 -7.20 -12.94
N LYS A 254 -6.14 -8.38 -12.75
CA LYS A 254 -5.98 -9.54 -13.64
C LYS A 254 -6.14 -9.20 -15.12
N TYR A 255 -6.92 -8.18 -15.45
CA TYR A 255 -7.16 -7.75 -16.84
C TYR A 255 -6.06 -6.80 -17.37
N ALA A 256 -5.43 -6.00 -16.52
CA ALA A 256 -4.41 -5.04 -16.94
C ALA A 256 -3.08 -5.71 -17.30
N LEU A 257 -2.68 -6.75 -16.56
CA LEU A 257 -1.37 -7.40 -16.73
C LEU A 257 -1.20 -8.14 -18.06
N ASN A 258 -2.27 -8.74 -18.62
CA ASN A 258 -2.15 -9.62 -19.79
C ASN A 258 -2.18 -8.89 -21.15
N LYS A 259 -2.78 -7.71 -21.24
CA LYS A 259 -2.99 -7.00 -22.50
C LYS A 259 -2.24 -5.67 -22.63
N PHE A 260 -1.75 -5.10 -21.54
CA PHE A 260 -1.31 -3.70 -21.48
C PHE A 260 0.17 -3.49 -21.10
N ARG A 261 0.96 -4.55 -20.87
CA ARG A 261 2.37 -4.37 -20.49
C ARG A 261 3.12 -3.41 -21.43
N GLN A 262 3.00 -3.60 -22.73
CA GLN A 262 3.63 -2.68 -23.71
C GLN A 262 2.92 -1.32 -23.76
N GLN A 263 1.60 -1.29 -23.66
CA GLN A 263 0.81 -0.06 -23.76
C GLN A 263 0.97 0.84 -22.52
N VAL A 264 1.14 0.25 -21.33
CA VAL A 264 1.45 0.97 -20.07
C VAL A 264 2.79 1.67 -20.18
N ILE A 265 3.82 0.97 -20.63
CA ILE A 265 5.16 1.55 -20.83
C ILE A 265 5.09 2.71 -21.83
N LEU A 266 4.44 2.52 -22.98
CA LEU A 266 4.28 3.55 -24.00
C LEU A 266 3.43 4.74 -23.53
N THR A 267 2.35 4.49 -22.79
CA THR A 267 1.48 5.56 -22.24
C THR A 267 2.22 6.36 -21.17
N ILE A 268 2.93 5.70 -20.28
CA ILE A 268 3.72 6.35 -19.22
C ILE A 268 4.88 7.14 -19.85
N LEU A 269 5.54 6.62 -20.89
CA LEU A 269 6.58 7.32 -21.62
C LEU A 269 6.03 8.55 -22.38
N ARG A 270 4.85 8.45 -23.00
CA ARG A 270 4.18 9.58 -23.67
C ARG A 270 3.78 10.70 -22.71
N LEU A 271 3.25 10.35 -21.55
CA LEU A 271 2.88 11.33 -20.50
C LEU A 271 4.11 12.08 -19.94
N THR A 272 5.30 11.49 -20.01
CA THR A 272 6.54 12.17 -19.59
C THR A 272 7.13 13.07 -20.68
N GLN A 273 6.76 12.87 -21.94
CA GLN A 273 7.24 13.74 -23.04
C GLN A 273 6.36 14.98 -23.23
N SER A 274 5.07 14.90 -22.93
CA SER A 274 4.13 16.04 -23.05
C SER A 274 4.22 17.07 -21.90
N GLY A 275 5.01 16.83 -20.87
CA GLY A 275 5.24 17.75 -19.76
C GLY A 275 6.45 18.68 -19.88
N ASN A 276 7.13 18.71 -21.04
CA ASN A 276 8.27 19.58 -21.33
C ASN A 276 7.94 20.64 -22.39
N GLY A 277 6.68 21.04 -22.50
CA GLY A 277 6.24 22.17 -23.34
C GLY A 277 5.74 23.34 -22.49
#